data_d1c44a552ffdf86b2854814a6ac854f5
#
_entry.id   d1c44a552ffdf86b2854814a6ac854f5
#
_cell.length_a   1.000
_cell.length_b   1.000
_cell.length_c   1.000
_cell.angle_alpha   90.00
_cell.angle_beta   90.00
_cell.angle_gamma   90.00
#
_symmetry.space_group_name_H-M   'P 1'
#
loop_
_entity.id
_entity.type
_entity.pdbx_description
1 polymer ?
#
loop_
_entity_poly.entity_id
_entity_poly.type
_entity_poly.pdbx_seq_one_letter_code
_entity_poly.pdbx_strand_id
1 'polypeptide(L)'
;LLNALPEPADIWGARRADVPVYSFRAVFEARFGANPNEAALSSLWQWVQETGAEVTHLEPHDDDQFRSDCLDFLFLEVIQPNLADLFFLTEFPRCQAALAEIDPGTDTAQRFELYWQGTELANGYLELRDPAAILSRHALMATARANRGLPSIAFDTAFAEASALMPACAGVALGIDRLVMVWCQAKTLAEVQLFPWPNH
;
A
#
# COMPACT_ATOMS: atom_id res chain seq x y z
N LEU A 1 -16.91 13.43 25.89
CA LEU A 1 -16.29 12.62 24.81
C LEU A 1 -15.02 11.89 25.28
N LEU A 2 -14.12 12.54 26.06
CA LEU A 2 -12.86 11.93 26.52
C LEU A 2 -13.06 10.74 27.47
N ASN A 3 -14.17 10.66 28.19
CA ASN A 3 -14.46 9.55 29.14
C ASN A 3 -15.01 8.29 28.46
N ALA A 4 -15.19 8.29 27.14
CA ALA A 4 -15.71 7.15 26.37
C ALA A 4 -14.65 6.48 25.48
N LEU A 5 -13.40 6.97 25.51
CA LEU A 5 -12.33 6.34 24.75
C LEU A 5 -11.91 5.04 25.45
N PRO A 6 -11.77 3.93 24.71
CA PRO A 6 -11.22 2.70 25.28
C PRO A 6 -9.80 2.94 25.81
N GLU A 7 -9.47 2.31 26.93
CA GLU A 7 -8.11 2.39 27.46
C GLU A 7 -7.11 1.82 26.47
N PRO A 8 -5.91 2.39 26.36
CA PRO A 8 -4.88 1.88 25.45
C PRO A 8 -4.59 0.38 25.62
N ALA A 9 -4.72 -0.13 26.84
CA ALA A 9 -4.54 -1.56 27.15
C ALA A 9 -5.60 -2.45 26.48
N ASP A 10 -6.80 -1.94 26.26
CA ASP A 10 -7.89 -2.70 25.62
C ASP A 10 -7.69 -2.78 24.10
N ILE A 11 -6.98 -1.82 23.54
CA ILE A 11 -6.62 -1.75 22.11
C ILE A 11 -5.39 -2.62 21.84
N TRP A 12 -4.41 -2.61 22.76
CA TRP A 12 -3.17 -3.36 22.69
C TRP A 12 -3.23 -4.67 23.46
N GLY A 13 -4.42 -5.17 23.78
CA GLY A 13 -4.64 -6.45 24.47
C GLY A 13 -4.04 -7.66 23.73
N ALA A 14 -3.82 -7.56 22.42
CA ALA A 14 -2.91 -8.42 21.70
C ALA A 14 -1.46 -8.07 22.09
N ARG A 15 -0.76 -8.99 22.75
CA ARG A 15 0.68 -8.85 22.99
C ARG A 15 1.39 -8.63 21.65
N ARG A 16 2.47 -7.83 21.62
CA ARG A 16 3.30 -7.57 20.41
C ARG A 16 3.67 -8.83 19.62
N ALA A 17 3.69 -9.99 20.29
CA ALA A 17 3.97 -11.30 19.71
C ALA A 17 2.82 -11.89 18.88
N ASP A 18 1.60 -11.32 18.98
CA ASP A 18 0.39 -11.97 18.46
C ASP A 18 -0.20 -11.25 17.22
N VAL A 19 0.43 -10.16 16.74
CA VAL A 19 -0.02 -9.50 15.51
C VAL A 19 0.44 -10.31 14.31
N PRO A 20 -0.47 -10.89 13.51
CA PRO A 20 -0.10 -11.69 12.36
C PRO A 20 0.63 -10.87 11.31
N VAL A 21 1.57 -11.52 10.62
CA VAL A 21 2.30 -10.99 9.47
C VAL A 21 1.91 -11.82 8.27
N TYR A 22 1.26 -11.20 7.30
CA TYR A 22 0.91 -11.84 6.04
C TYR A 22 1.88 -11.42 4.93
N SER A 23 2.26 -12.37 4.07
CA SER A 23 2.91 -12.07 2.81
C SER A 23 1.84 -11.77 1.76
N PHE A 24 1.93 -10.61 1.09
CA PHE A 24 1.03 -10.26 -0.02
C PHE A 24 1.02 -11.38 -1.07
N ARG A 25 2.21 -11.83 -1.44
CA ARG A 25 2.39 -12.94 -2.37
C ARG A 25 1.64 -14.20 -1.91
N ALA A 26 1.86 -14.61 -0.66
CA ALA A 26 1.27 -15.86 -0.15
C ALA A 26 -0.27 -15.79 -0.07
N VAL A 27 -0.85 -14.66 0.39
CA VAL A 27 -2.32 -14.52 0.47
C VAL A 27 -2.94 -14.43 -0.93
N PHE A 28 -2.23 -13.82 -1.88
CA PHE A 28 -2.69 -13.73 -3.26
C PHE A 28 -2.63 -15.09 -3.95
N GLU A 29 -1.52 -15.83 -3.82
CA GLU A 29 -1.36 -17.19 -4.34
C GLU A 29 -2.43 -18.13 -3.75
N ALA A 30 -2.69 -18.04 -2.44
CA ALA A 30 -3.71 -18.84 -1.79
C ALA A 30 -5.13 -18.57 -2.33
N ARG A 31 -5.42 -17.32 -2.72
CA ARG A 31 -6.76 -16.92 -3.20
C ARG A 31 -6.96 -17.15 -4.69
N PHE A 32 -5.94 -16.88 -5.51
CA PHE A 32 -6.05 -16.86 -6.97
C PHE A 32 -5.20 -17.94 -7.67
N GLY A 33 -4.36 -18.66 -6.94
CA GLY A 33 -3.51 -19.72 -7.49
C GLY A 33 -2.36 -19.20 -8.37
N ALA A 34 -2.00 -17.93 -8.28
CA ALA A 34 -1.00 -17.30 -9.12
C ALA A 34 -0.11 -16.32 -8.35
N ASN A 35 1.17 -16.24 -8.75
CA ASN A 35 2.10 -15.23 -8.23
C ASN A 35 1.69 -13.83 -8.75
N PRO A 36 1.50 -12.82 -7.89
CA PRO A 36 1.07 -11.49 -8.30
C PRO A 36 2.04 -10.78 -9.25
N ASN A 37 3.34 -11.09 -9.22
CA ASN A 37 4.33 -10.56 -10.15
C ASN A 37 4.19 -11.16 -11.57
N GLU A 38 3.72 -12.40 -11.67
CA GLU A 38 3.73 -13.20 -12.91
C GLU A 38 2.34 -13.36 -13.54
N ALA A 39 1.28 -13.14 -12.76
CA ALA A 39 -0.10 -13.26 -13.25
C ALA A 39 -0.30 -12.38 -14.50
N ALA A 40 -0.89 -12.94 -15.55
CA ALA A 40 -1.20 -12.17 -16.76
C ALA A 40 -2.16 -11.02 -16.44
N LEU A 41 -1.96 -9.85 -17.05
CA LEU A 41 -2.85 -8.69 -16.86
C LEU A 41 -4.31 -9.01 -17.20
N SER A 42 -4.52 -9.83 -18.24
CA SER A 42 -5.85 -10.32 -18.61
C SER A 42 -6.51 -11.15 -17.51
N SER A 43 -5.73 -11.97 -16.79
CA SER A 43 -6.25 -12.76 -15.66
C SER A 43 -6.56 -11.85 -14.46
N LEU A 44 -5.70 -10.89 -14.14
CA LEU A 44 -5.97 -9.91 -13.08
C LEU A 44 -7.25 -9.14 -13.37
N TRP A 45 -7.41 -8.66 -14.60
CA TRP A 45 -8.62 -7.95 -15.02
C TRP A 45 -9.87 -8.82 -14.97
N GLN A 46 -9.76 -10.08 -15.41
CA GLN A 46 -10.87 -11.03 -15.31
C GLN A 46 -11.31 -11.22 -13.85
N TRP A 47 -10.38 -11.41 -12.92
CA TRP A 47 -10.74 -11.56 -11.50
C TRP A 47 -11.37 -10.30 -10.91
N VAL A 48 -10.90 -9.10 -11.32
CA VAL A 48 -11.55 -7.84 -10.95
C VAL A 48 -13.01 -7.83 -11.42
N GLN A 49 -13.28 -8.19 -12.69
CA GLN A 49 -14.63 -8.23 -13.24
C GLN A 49 -15.52 -9.29 -12.56
N GLU A 50 -14.96 -10.43 -12.18
CA GLU A 50 -15.66 -11.50 -11.47
C GLU A 50 -16.16 -11.10 -10.07
N THR A 51 -15.60 -10.04 -9.46
CA THR A 51 -16.13 -9.50 -8.19
C THR A 51 -17.52 -8.91 -8.34
N GLY A 52 -17.90 -8.49 -9.53
CA GLY A 52 -19.15 -7.78 -9.81
C GLY A 52 -19.21 -6.35 -9.28
N ALA A 53 -18.11 -5.83 -8.73
CA ALA A 53 -18.03 -4.45 -8.28
C ALA A 53 -17.95 -3.47 -9.46
N GLU A 54 -18.48 -2.26 -9.27
CA GLU A 54 -18.42 -1.20 -10.27
C GLU A 54 -17.02 -0.56 -10.22
N VAL A 55 -16.21 -0.79 -11.26
CA VAL A 55 -14.80 -0.37 -11.34
C VAL A 55 -14.60 0.75 -12.39
N THR A 56 -15.32 1.84 -12.26
CA THR A 56 -15.28 2.96 -13.21
C THR A 56 -13.93 3.70 -13.27
N HIS A 57 -13.08 3.50 -12.27
CA HIS A 57 -11.75 4.14 -12.14
C HIS A 57 -10.60 3.28 -12.66
N LEU A 58 -10.86 1.99 -13.00
CA LEU A 58 -9.86 1.09 -13.56
C LEU A 58 -10.00 1.04 -15.07
N GLU A 59 -9.08 1.68 -15.77
CA GLU A 59 -9.00 1.60 -17.24
C GLU A 59 -7.89 0.62 -17.64
N PRO A 60 -8.19 -0.40 -18.46
CA PRO A 60 -7.20 -1.37 -18.91
C PRO A 60 -6.06 -0.72 -19.68
N HIS A 61 -4.84 -0.91 -19.20
CA HIS A 61 -3.60 -0.53 -19.83
C HIS A 61 -2.60 -1.70 -19.77
N ASP A 62 -1.67 -1.75 -20.67
CA ASP A 62 -0.59 -2.75 -20.65
C ASP A 62 0.64 -2.16 -19.95
N ASP A 63 0.51 -1.91 -18.66
CA ASP A 63 1.60 -1.35 -17.85
C ASP A 63 1.56 -1.86 -16.38
N ASP A 64 2.68 -1.65 -15.67
CA ASP A 64 2.81 -2.03 -14.26
C ASP A 64 1.88 -1.26 -13.33
N GLN A 65 1.42 -0.07 -13.73
CA GLN A 65 0.45 0.68 -12.93
C GLN A 65 -0.92 0.02 -12.99
N PHE A 66 -1.36 -0.44 -14.14
CA PHE A 66 -2.62 -1.19 -14.24
C PHE A 66 -2.54 -2.52 -13.48
N ARG A 67 -1.37 -3.19 -13.49
CA ARG A 67 -1.14 -4.34 -12.63
C ARG A 67 -1.32 -3.97 -11.17
N SER A 68 -0.66 -2.90 -10.71
CA SER A 68 -0.78 -2.42 -9.32
C SER A 68 -2.23 -2.12 -8.95
N ASP A 69 -2.95 -1.39 -9.81
CA ASP A 69 -4.34 -1.00 -9.57
C ASP A 69 -5.26 -2.23 -9.44
N CYS A 70 -5.08 -3.26 -10.28
CA CYS A 70 -5.81 -4.52 -10.16
C CYS A 70 -5.47 -5.28 -8.86
N LEU A 71 -4.18 -5.32 -8.49
CA LEU A 71 -3.73 -6.01 -7.28
C LEU A 71 -4.24 -5.31 -6.02
N ASP A 72 -4.22 -3.98 -5.98
CA ASP A 72 -4.79 -3.20 -4.88
C ASP A 72 -6.29 -3.46 -4.74
N PHE A 73 -7.02 -3.40 -5.85
CA PHE A 73 -8.45 -3.66 -5.86
C PHE A 73 -8.77 -5.09 -5.34
N LEU A 74 -8.09 -6.11 -5.89
CA LEU A 74 -8.31 -7.50 -5.49
C LEU A 74 -7.90 -7.74 -4.04
N PHE A 75 -6.86 -7.09 -3.55
CA PHE A 75 -6.49 -7.17 -2.15
C PHE A 75 -7.57 -6.58 -1.25
N LEU A 76 -8.00 -5.35 -1.51
CA LEU A 76 -8.95 -4.64 -0.67
C LEU A 76 -10.34 -5.29 -0.68
N GLU A 77 -10.84 -5.69 -1.85
CA GLU A 77 -12.21 -6.20 -2.00
C GLU A 77 -12.33 -7.70 -1.68
N VAL A 78 -11.28 -8.48 -1.96
CA VAL A 78 -11.41 -9.95 -1.93
C VAL A 78 -10.57 -10.59 -0.84
N ILE A 79 -9.34 -10.12 -0.59
CA ILE A 79 -8.41 -10.75 0.34
C ILE A 79 -8.57 -10.17 1.73
N GLN A 80 -8.42 -8.85 1.88
CA GLN A 80 -8.40 -8.16 3.16
C GLN A 80 -9.59 -8.46 4.08
N PRO A 81 -10.86 -8.57 3.59
CA PRO A 81 -12.00 -8.88 4.45
C PRO A 81 -11.94 -10.24 5.14
N ASN A 82 -11.04 -11.11 4.72
CA ASN A 82 -10.84 -12.45 5.27
C ASN A 82 -9.58 -12.56 6.15
N LEU A 83 -8.86 -11.46 6.36
CA LEU A 83 -7.69 -11.41 7.23
C LEU A 83 -8.08 -10.97 8.65
N ALA A 84 -7.12 -10.99 9.57
CA ALA A 84 -7.32 -10.51 10.94
C ALA A 84 -7.60 -9.00 10.96
N ASP A 85 -8.26 -8.50 12.02
CA ASP A 85 -8.56 -7.07 12.17
C ASP A 85 -7.30 -6.19 12.28
N LEU A 86 -6.25 -6.72 12.89
CA LEU A 86 -4.95 -6.06 13.02
C LEU A 86 -3.87 -6.99 12.46
N PHE A 87 -3.14 -6.53 11.45
CA PHE A 87 -2.07 -7.32 10.82
C PHE A 87 -1.04 -6.45 10.12
N PHE A 88 0.15 -7.04 9.92
CA PHE A 88 1.14 -6.54 8.98
C PHE A 88 1.01 -7.26 7.64
N LEU A 89 1.16 -6.51 6.55
CA LEU A 89 1.28 -7.02 5.19
C LEU A 89 2.70 -6.74 4.69
N THR A 90 3.36 -7.74 4.14
CA THR A 90 4.76 -7.69 3.67
C THR A 90 4.90 -8.29 2.28
N GLU A 91 6.11 -8.32 1.72
CA GLU A 91 6.42 -8.97 0.43
C GLU A 91 5.53 -8.49 -0.71
N PHE A 92 5.42 -7.17 -0.83
CA PHE A 92 4.64 -6.54 -1.90
C PHE A 92 5.21 -6.86 -3.28
N PRO A 93 4.37 -6.99 -4.31
CA PRO A 93 4.84 -7.19 -5.68
C PRO A 93 5.68 -6.01 -6.17
N ARG A 94 6.57 -6.28 -7.13
CA ARG A 94 7.52 -5.30 -7.68
C ARG A 94 6.86 -4.01 -8.16
N CYS A 95 5.70 -4.09 -8.81
CA CYS A 95 4.97 -2.91 -9.31
C CYS A 95 4.47 -1.99 -8.17
N GLN A 96 4.39 -2.50 -6.95
CA GLN A 96 3.98 -1.75 -5.75
C GLN A 96 5.15 -1.38 -4.84
N ALA A 97 6.38 -1.47 -5.34
CA ALA A 97 7.57 -1.25 -4.54
C ALA A 97 7.73 0.21 -4.05
N ALA A 98 7.12 1.19 -4.69
CA ALA A 98 7.34 2.61 -4.38
C ALA A 98 8.83 2.94 -4.30
N LEU A 99 9.34 3.38 -3.15
CA LEU A 99 10.76 3.62 -2.89
C LEU A 99 11.42 2.54 -2.00
N ALA A 100 10.82 1.35 -1.93
CA ALA A 100 11.43 0.22 -1.24
C ALA A 100 12.52 -0.45 -2.08
N GLU A 101 13.55 -1.00 -1.44
CA GLU A 101 14.44 -1.95 -2.11
C GLU A 101 13.68 -3.22 -2.52
N ILE A 102 14.12 -3.87 -3.60
CA ILE A 102 13.61 -5.17 -4.03
C ILE A 102 14.54 -6.25 -3.48
N ASP A 103 13.97 -7.27 -2.85
CA ASP A 103 14.71 -8.46 -2.49
C ASP A 103 14.99 -9.30 -3.74
N PRO A 104 16.27 -9.50 -4.12
CA PRO A 104 16.59 -10.24 -5.34
C PRO A 104 16.29 -11.73 -5.25
N GLY A 105 16.12 -12.28 -4.05
CA GLY A 105 15.83 -13.70 -3.84
C GLY A 105 14.36 -14.05 -4.03
N THR A 106 13.47 -13.13 -3.64
CA THR A 106 12.02 -13.32 -3.71
C THR A 106 11.33 -12.50 -4.79
N ASP A 107 12.03 -11.53 -5.38
CA ASP A 107 11.50 -10.54 -6.33
C ASP A 107 10.33 -9.74 -5.77
N THR A 108 10.35 -9.49 -4.46
CA THR A 108 9.34 -8.71 -3.74
C THR A 108 9.93 -7.42 -3.17
N ALA A 109 9.09 -6.41 -2.97
CA ALA A 109 9.50 -5.18 -2.31
C ALA A 109 9.68 -5.42 -0.80
N GLN A 110 10.77 -4.93 -0.27
CA GLN A 110 11.03 -4.90 1.17
C GLN A 110 10.22 -3.76 1.80
N ARG A 111 8.92 -3.90 1.74
CA ARG A 111 7.88 -2.98 2.16
C ARG A 111 6.95 -3.68 3.14
N PHE A 112 6.41 -2.94 4.09
CA PHE A 112 5.32 -3.40 4.93
C PHE A 112 4.25 -2.33 5.06
N GLU A 113 3.04 -2.78 5.31
CA GLU A 113 1.92 -1.95 5.74
C GLU A 113 1.31 -2.52 7.01
N LEU A 114 0.79 -1.65 7.86
CA LEU A 114 0.01 -2.03 9.04
C LEU A 114 -1.45 -1.68 8.80
N TYR A 115 -2.30 -2.67 8.91
CA TYR A 115 -3.75 -2.52 8.82
C TYR A 115 -4.41 -2.73 10.17
N TRP A 116 -5.42 -1.93 10.46
CA TRP A 116 -6.31 -2.11 11.60
C TRP A 116 -7.75 -1.79 11.19
N GLN A 117 -8.66 -2.77 11.42
CA GLN A 117 -10.08 -2.69 11.06
C GLN A 117 -10.30 -2.19 9.61
N GLY A 118 -9.58 -2.79 8.68
CA GLY A 118 -9.68 -2.44 7.26
C GLY A 118 -8.95 -1.15 6.85
N THR A 119 -8.38 -0.41 7.80
CA THR A 119 -7.69 0.87 7.53
C THR A 119 -6.18 0.68 7.56
N GLU A 120 -5.49 1.10 6.49
CA GLU A 120 -4.04 1.22 6.48
C GLU A 120 -3.60 2.33 7.43
N LEU A 121 -2.83 1.99 8.45
CA LEU A 121 -2.31 2.92 9.45
C LEU A 121 -0.88 3.34 9.18
N ALA A 122 -0.04 2.42 8.71
CA ALA A 122 1.37 2.70 8.48
C ALA A 122 1.87 2.01 7.21
N ASN A 123 2.83 2.65 6.57
CA ASN A 123 3.55 2.16 5.40
C ASN A 123 5.04 2.43 5.59
N GLY A 124 5.86 1.42 5.43
CA GLY A 124 7.29 1.55 5.61
C GLY A 124 8.07 0.55 4.76
N TYR A 125 9.35 0.85 4.54
CA TYR A 125 10.21 0.02 3.71
C TYR A 125 11.69 0.16 4.05
N LEU A 126 12.48 -0.79 3.57
CA LEU A 126 13.91 -0.61 3.42
C LEU A 126 14.13 0.41 2.30
N GLU A 127 14.76 1.53 2.63
CA GLU A 127 14.86 2.70 1.74
C GLU A 127 15.72 2.40 0.52
N LEU A 128 15.17 2.64 -0.67
CA LEU A 128 15.91 2.57 -1.91
C LEU A 128 16.92 3.72 -2.00
N ARG A 129 18.21 3.39 -2.13
CA ARG A 129 19.30 4.36 -2.11
C ARG A 129 20.02 4.49 -3.46
N ASP A 130 19.72 3.64 -4.42
CA ASP A 130 20.30 3.72 -5.76
C ASP A 130 19.62 4.84 -6.59
N PRO A 131 20.31 5.94 -6.93
CA PRO A 131 19.74 7.04 -7.71
C PRO A 131 19.25 6.59 -9.09
N ALA A 132 19.92 5.64 -9.73
CA ALA A 132 19.52 5.16 -11.04
C ALA A 132 18.19 4.39 -10.98
N ALA A 133 18.01 3.56 -9.94
CA ALA A 133 16.75 2.87 -9.71
C ALA A 133 15.61 3.84 -9.35
N ILE A 134 15.86 4.86 -8.53
CA ILE A 134 14.88 5.91 -8.20
C ILE A 134 14.43 6.65 -9.48
N LEU A 135 15.38 7.08 -10.30
CA LEU A 135 15.09 7.75 -11.58
C LEU A 135 14.30 6.85 -12.54
N SER A 136 14.67 5.57 -12.62
CA SER A 136 13.95 4.59 -13.46
C SER A 136 12.50 4.42 -13.02
N ARG A 137 12.23 4.28 -11.72
CA ARG A 137 10.85 4.18 -11.19
C ARG A 137 10.05 5.44 -11.45
N HIS A 138 10.67 6.62 -11.27
CA HIS A 138 10.00 7.87 -11.60
C HIS A 138 9.64 7.95 -13.09
N ALA A 139 10.54 7.53 -13.98
CA ALA A 139 10.29 7.54 -15.43
C ALA A 139 9.12 6.61 -15.80
N LEU A 140 9.03 5.42 -15.21
CA LEU A 140 7.88 4.51 -15.40
C LEU A 140 6.58 5.15 -14.91
N MET A 141 6.58 5.75 -13.73
CA MET A 141 5.41 6.46 -13.18
C MET A 141 5.02 7.67 -14.06
N ALA A 142 5.99 8.44 -14.57
CA ALA A 142 5.72 9.56 -15.47
C ALA A 142 5.07 9.10 -16.76
N THR A 143 5.53 7.99 -17.32
CA THR A 143 4.94 7.36 -18.51
C THR A 143 3.51 6.91 -18.26
N ALA A 144 3.26 6.20 -17.15
CA ALA A 144 1.92 5.76 -16.78
C ALA A 144 0.96 6.94 -16.56
N ARG A 145 1.44 8.04 -15.96
CA ARG A 145 0.65 9.29 -15.83
C ARG A 145 0.31 9.90 -17.17
N ALA A 146 1.30 9.99 -18.08
CA ALA A 146 1.09 10.52 -19.42
C ALA A 146 0.07 9.71 -20.23
N ASN A 147 0.13 8.38 -20.15
CA ASN A 147 -0.85 7.49 -20.78
C ASN A 147 -2.29 7.73 -20.31
N ARG A 148 -2.46 8.21 -19.07
CA ARG A 148 -3.76 8.54 -18.46
C ARG A 148 -4.14 10.03 -18.63
N GLY A 149 -3.40 10.79 -19.42
CA GLY A 149 -3.65 12.22 -19.62
C GLY A 149 -3.44 13.09 -18.37
N LEU A 150 -2.74 12.58 -17.35
CA LEU A 150 -2.47 13.30 -16.12
C LEU A 150 -1.29 14.28 -16.29
N PRO A 151 -1.28 15.41 -15.56
CA PRO A 151 -0.18 16.37 -15.62
C PRO A 151 1.17 15.76 -15.31
N SER A 152 2.20 16.18 -16.03
CA SER A 152 3.59 15.82 -15.74
C SER A 152 4.01 16.39 -14.38
N ILE A 153 4.73 15.59 -13.60
CA ILE A 153 5.37 16.00 -12.33
C ILE A 153 6.87 16.03 -12.57
N ALA A 154 7.49 17.20 -12.35
CA ALA A 154 8.94 17.31 -12.42
C ALA A 154 9.60 16.48 -11.31
N PHE A 155 10.66 15.78 -11.67
CA PHE A 155 11.45 15.02 -10.71
C PHE A 155 12.52 15.92 -10.06
N ASP A 156 12.66 15.80 -8.75
CA ASP A 156 13.76 16.43 -8.01
C ASP A 156 15.01 15.53 -8.06
N THR A 157 15.96 15.87 -8.93
CA THR A 157 17.21 15.12 -9.06
C THR A 157 18.06 15.17 -7.79
N ALA A 158 17.99 16.27 -7.03
CA ALA A 158 18.70 16.39 -5.76
C ALA A 158 18.20 15.38 -4.73
N PHE A 159 16.94 15.00 -4.78
CA PHE A 159 16.40 13.93 -3.94
C PHE A 159 17.06 12.57 -4.24
N ALA A 160 17.23 12.19 -5.50
CA ALA A 160 17.90 10.94 -5.86
C ALA A 160 19.38 10.94 -5.45
N GLU A 161 20.07 12.06 -5.63
CA GLU A 161 21.48 12.22 -5.22
C GLU A 161 21.62 12.14 -3.69
N ALA A 162 20.73 12.80 -2.95
CA ALA A 162 20.73 12.76 -1.49
C ALA A 162 20.43 11.36 -0.95
N SER A 163 19.55 10.60 -1.61
CA SER A 163 19.23 9.23 -1.21
C SER A 163 20.43 8.30 -1.22
N ALA A 164 21.39 8.52 -2.12
CA ALA A 164 22.66 7.76 -2.15
C ALA A 164 23.55 7.99 -0.91
N LEU A 165 23.37 9.12 -0.23
CA LEU A 165 24.14 9.49 0.97
C LEU A 165 23.55 8.92 2.26
N MET A 166 22.34 8.40 2.22
CA MET A 166 21.72 7.77 3.39
C MET A 166 22.47 6.49 3.79
N PRO A 167 22.62 6.20 5.09
CA PRO A 167 23.00 4.86 5.52
C PRO A 167 21.93 3.84 5.13
N ALA A 168 22.26 2.55 5.15
CA ALA A 168 21.24 1.52 5.03
C ALA A 168 20.25 1.66 6.21
N CYS A 169 19.00 1.98 5.90
CA CYS A 169 17.97 2.28 6.89
C CYS A 169 16.60 1.85 6.40
N ALA A 170 15.70 1.68 7.34
CA ALA A 170 14.29 1.53 7.08
C ALA A 170 13.54 2.77 7.60
N GLY A 171 12.50 3.16 6.88
CA GLY A 171 11.61 4.24 7.26
C GLY A 171 10.17 3.76 7.39
N VAL A 172 9.35 4.50 8.14
CA VAL A 172 7.93 4.26 8.25
C VAL A 172 7.18 5.58 8.40
N ALA A 173 6.06 5.71 7.68
CA ALA A 173 5.08 6.76 7.89
C ALA A 173 3.86 6.16 8.60
N LEU A 174 3.41 6.81 9.69
CA LEU A 174 2.21 6.44 10.44
C LEU A 174 1.18 7.56 10.30
N GLY A 175 -0.01 7.21 9.82
CA GLY A 175 -1.15 8.12 9.72
C GLY A 175 -1.82 8.34 11.08
N ILE A 176 -1.40 9.38 11.82
CA ILE A 176 -1.93 9.68 13.16
C ILE A 176 -3.44 9.94 13.12
N ASP A 177 -3.93 10.69 12.15
CA ASP A 177 -5.36 10.97 12.01
C ASP A 177 -6.16 9.68 11.76
N ARG A 178 -5.63 8.75 10.94
CA ARG A 178 -6.24 7.44 10.72
C ARG A 178 -6.22 6.59 11.99
N LEU A 179 -5.13 6.61 12.73
CA LEU A 179 -5.03 5.91 14.01
C LEU A 179 -6.08 6.41 15.00
N VAL A 180 -6.21 7.75 15.14
CA VAL A 180 -7.23 8.36 16.02
C VAL A 180 -8.63 8.03 15.53
N MET A 181 -8.87 8.07 14.20
CA MET A 181 -10.15 7.74 13.61
C MET A 181 -10.59 6.30 13.97
N VAL A 182 -9.72 5.32 13.76
CA VAL A 182 -10.02 3.92 14.09
C VAL A 182 -10.19 3.76 15.60
N TRP A 183 -9.32 4.38 16.41
CA TRP A 183 -9.42 4.32 17.87
C TRP A 183 -10.74 4.87 18.39
N CYS A 184 -11.17 6.02 17.89
CA CYS A 184 -12.44 6.64 18.29
C CYS A 184 -13.65 6.01 17.64
N GLN A 185 -13.48 5.00 16.76
CA GLN A 185 -14.55 4.41 15.94
C GLN A 185 -15.29 5.47 15.10
N ALA A 186 -14.57 6.52 14.69
CA ALA A 186 -15.09 7.55 13.78
C ALA A 186 -15.13 7.01 12.34
N LYS A 187 -16.07 7.51 11.55
CA LYS A 187 -16.29 7.04 10.18
C LYS A 187 -15.45 7.80 9.15
N THR A 188 -15.07 9.02 9.46
CA THR A 188 -14.33 9.91 8.56
C THR A 188 -13.22 10.63 9.29
N LEU A 189 -12.17 11.00 8.54
CA LEU A 189 -11.07 11.81 9.09
C LEU A 189 -11.55 13.18 9.60
N ALA A 190 -12.56 13.76 8.97
CA ALA A 190 -13.12 15.04 9.38
C ALA A 190 -13.67 15.05 10.80
N GLU A 191 -14.12 13.90 11.32
CA GLU A 191 -14.62 13.77 12.69
C GLU A 191 -13.54 13.84 13.77
N VAL A 192 -12.27 13.60 13.39
CA VAL A 192 -11.14 13.59 14.32
C VAL A 192 -10.16 14.73 14.11
N GLN A 193 -10.34 15.52 13.06
CA GLN A 193 -9.52 16.69 12.76
C GLN A 193 -10.14 17.98 13.34
N LEU A 194 -9.32 18.80 14.02
CA LEU A 194 -9.77 20.11 14.53
C LEU A 194 -10.10 21.08 13.40
N PHE A 195 -9.41 20.98 12.28
CA PHE A 195 -9.58 21.81 11.09
C PHE A 195 -9.63 20.90 9.86
N PRO A 196 -10.76 20.20 9.63
CA PRO A 196 -10.86 19.32 8.49
C PRO A 196 -10.77 20.11 7.19
N TRP A 197 -10.08 19.55 6.19
CA TRP A 197 -10.05 20.13 4.86
C TRP A 197 -11.49 20.19 4.30
N PRO A 198 -11.95 21.32 3.79
CA PRO A 198 -13.31 21.41 3.27
C PRO A 198 -13.48 20.43 2.09
N ASN A 199 -14.55 19.64 2.16
CA ASN A 199 -14.96 18.83 1.01
C ASN A 199 -15.44 19.76 -0.09
N HIS A 200 -14.72 19.80 -1.21
CA HIS A 200 -15.11 20.52 -2.42
C HIS A 200 -15.87 19.60 -3.36
#